data_f68f9f80557155393dcef05a66af25e3
#
_entry.id   f68f9f80557155393dcef05a66af25e3
#
_cell.length_a   1.000
_cell.length_b   1.000
_cell.length_c   1.000
_cell.angle_alpha   90.00
_cell.angle_beta   90.00
_cell.angle_gamma   90.00
#
_symmetry.space_group_name_H-M   'P 1'
#
loop_
_entity.id
_entity.type
_entity.pdbx_description
1 polymer ?
#
loop_
_entity_poly.entity_id
_entity_poly.type
_entity_poly.pdbx_seq_one_letter_code
_entity_poly.pdbx_strand_id
1 'polypeptide(L)'
;MAIYNLIEKYERGNRAGFALARELKRIFLILLASVIMAVNIKSFIRAGNLIPGGFNGVTLLIQQVGKEFFGLSIPFTLVNLLLNAIPVVISFKFIGKKFTLYSCMMIVVSGVLTDIIPSYPVTHDTLLVCIFGGIINAFAISLCLFADATSGGTDFIAIFFSEKFGVDTFSYIFAGNVGVLLIAGMLFGWNEAFYSIIFQFTSTQMLHFLYRRYQKQTLFIITSKPEEVYEQIRLATHHDATLFKGVGCYEKKECNMLYSVVGSDEIRKVVTKIREIDEKAFINIMKTEQITGRFYKRPIENNKKSAMDES
;
A
#
# COMPACT_ATOMS: atom_id res chain seq x y z
N MET A 1 9.53 -30.74 -34.88
CA MET A 1 8.30 -30.76 -34.06
C MET A 1 8.53 -31.22 -32.62
N ALA A 2 9.23 -32.35 -32.35
CA ALA A 2 9.46 -32.83 -30.98
C ALA A 2 10.29 -31.89 -30.09
N ILE A 3 11.33 -31.25 -30.61
CA ILE A 3 12.18 -30.29 -29.86
C ILE A 3 11.42 -29.02 -29.51
N TYR A 4 10.60 -28.52 -30.42
CA TYR A 4 9.76 -27.35 -30.17
C TYR A 4 8.73 -27.60 -29.05
N ASN A 5 8.10 -28.77 -29.02
CA ASN A 5 7.20 -29.20 -27.96
C ASN A 5 7.90 -29.40 -26.61
N LEU A 6 9.16 -29.82 -26.61
CA LEU A 6 9.98 -29.96 -25.38
C LEU A 6 10.36 -28.58 -24.82
N ILE A 7 10.76 -27.62 -25.66
CA ILE A 7 11.08 -26.25 -25.26
C ILE A 7 9.83 -25.55 -24.69
N GLU A 8 8.69 -25.68 -25.39
CA GLU A 8 7.42 -25.11 -24.93
C GLU A 8 6.95 -25.71 -23.60
N LYS A 9 7.13 -27.02 -23.38
CA LYS A 9 6.82 -27.69 -22.11
C LYS A 9 7.74 -27.26 -20.99
N TYR A 10 9.05 -27.05 -21.27
CA TYR A 10 10.01 -26.53 -20.30
C TYR A 10 9.71 -25.08 -19.89
N GLU A 11 9.41 -24.23 -20.88
CA GLU A 11 9.01 -22.83 -20.60
C GLU A 11 7.69 -22.73 -19.83
N ARG A 12 6.69 -23.56 -20.15
CA ARG A 12 5.42 -23.64 -19.39
C ARG A 12 5.66 -24.12 -17.97
N GLY A 13 6.51 -25.12 -17.75
CA GLY A 13 6.89 -25.61 -16.43
C GLY A 13 7.59 -24.55 -15.58
N ASN A 14 8.51 -23.81 -16.20
CA ASN A 14 9.23 -22.73 -15.53
C ASN A 14 8.29 -21.55 -15.19
N ARG A 15 7.38 -21.16 -16.08
CA ARG A 15 6.36 -20.13 -15.82
C ARG A 15 5.38 -20.55 -14.71
N ALA A 16 4.99 -21.81 -14.65
CA ALA A 16 4.12 -22.35 -13.61
C ALA A 16 4.83 -22.34 -12.25
N GLY A 17 6.13 -22.71 -12.18
CA GLY A 17 6.94 -22.65 -10.97
C GLY A 17 7.08 -21.23 -10.43
N PHE A 18 7.35 -20.24 -11.30
CA PHE A 18 7.41 -18.82 -10.89
C PHE A 18 6.06 -18.29 -10.44
N ALA A 19 4.96 -18.71 -11.06
CA ALA A 19 3.63 -18.32 -10.64
C ALA A 19 3.30 -18.88 -9.25
N LEU A 20 3.58 -20.15 -9.00
CA LEU A 20 3.37 -20.79 -7.70
C LEU A 20 4.22 -20.13 -6.60
N ALA A 21 5.50 -19.89 -6.84
CA ALA A 21 6.37 -19.22 -5.89
C ALA A 21 5.85 -17.81 -5.51
N ARG A 22 5.32 -17.08 -6.47
CA ARG A 22 4.71 -15.77 -6.24
C ARG A 22 3.47 -15.87 -5.36
N GLU A 23 2.58 -16.84 -5.62
CA GLU A 23 1.37 -17.02 -4.82
C GLU A 23 1.70 -17.50 -3.40
N LEU A 24 2.68 -18.39 -3.23
CA LEU A 24 3.18 -18.80 -1.91
C LEU A 24 3.76 -17.64 -1.12
N LYS A 25 4.55 -16.78 -1.78
CA LYS A 25 5.08 -15.55 -1.17
C LYS A 25 3.97 -14.62 -0.69
N ARG A 26 2.90 -14.44 -1.49
CA ARG A 26 1.74 -13.62 -1.12
C ARG A 26 1.04 -14.17 0.12
N ILE A 27 0.74 -15.46 0.13
CA ILE A 27 0.11 -16.14 1.26
C ILE A 27 0.97 -15.99 2.52
N PHE A 28 2.27 -16.22 2.41
CA PHE A 28 3.21 -16.05 3.53
C PHE A 28 3.20 -14.62 4.10
N LEU A 29 3.25 -13.60 3.23
CA LEU A 29 3.20 -12.20 3.65
C LEU A 29 1.88 -11.86 4.35
N ILE A 30 0.75 -12.38 3.86
CA ILE A 30 -0.57 -12.17 4.46
C ILE A 30 -0.66 -12.82 5.83
N LEU A 31 -0.20 -14.06 5.98
CA LEU A 31 -0.18 -14.75 7.27
C LEU A 31 0.72 -14.01 8.28
N LEU A 32 1.91 -13.60 7.85
CA LEU A 32 2.81 -12.82 8.69
C LEU A 32 2.18 -11.47 9.11
N ALA A 33 1.57 -10.76 8.17
CA ALA A 33 0.86 -9.52 8.45
C ALA A 33 -0.31 -9.72 9.42
N SER A 34 -1.06 -10.82 9.27
CA SER A 34 -2.18 -11.17 10.16
C SER A 34 -1.73 -11.41 11.60
N VAL A 35 -0.62 -12.12 11.79
CA VAL A 35 -0.03 -12.34 13.12
C VAL A 35 0.43 -11.01 13.72
N ILE A 36 1.18 -10.20 12.96
CA ILE A 36 1.68 -8.91 13.44
C ILE A 36 0.51 -7.99 13.82
N MET A 37 -0.53 -7.94 13.00
CA MET A 37 -1.74 -7.14 13.26
C MET A 37 -2.44 -7.59 14.54
N ALA A 38 -2.67 -8.89 14.72
CA ALA A 38 -3.33 -9.44 15.89
C ALA A 38 -2.53 -9.19 17.19
N VAL A 39 -1.21 -9.38 17.14
CA VAL A 39 -0.32 -9.06 18.26
C VAL A 39 -0.36 -7.56 18.55
N ASN A 40 -0.31 -6.70 17.54
CA ASN A 40 -0.38 -5.26 17.72
C ASN A 40 -1.70 -4.84 18.41
N ILE A 41 -2.83 -5.38 17.97
CA ILE A 41 -4.15 -5.09 18.60
C ILE A 41 -4.14 -5.52 20.07
N LYS A 42 -3.59 -6.68 20.40
CA LYS A 42 -3.61 -7.23 21.77
C LYS A 42 -2.58 -6.59 22.70
N SER A 43 -1.37 -6.35 22.20
CA SER A 43 -0.24 -5.94 23.04
C SER A 43 0.00 -4.43 23.11
N PHE A 44 -0.51 -3.69 22.11
CA PHE A 44 -0.38 -2.23 22.05
C PHE A 44 -1.73 -1.55 22.11
N ILE A 45 -2.60 -1.74 21.12
CA ILE A 45 -3.84 -0.98 20.97
C ILE A 45 -4.74 -1.15 22.19
N ARG A 46 -5.03 -2.39 22.59
CA ARG A 46 -5.85 -2.65 23.79
C ARG A 46 -5.14 -2.28 25.09
N ALA A 47 -3.83 -2.44 25.14
CA ALA A 47 -3.03 -2.08 26.31
C ALA A 47 -3.04 -0.57 26.59
N GLY A 48 -3.10 0.26 25.55
CA GLY A 48 -3.17 1.71 25.64
C GLY A 48 -4.59 2.28 25.61
N ASN A 49 -5.62 1.44 25.61
CA ASN A 49 -7.03 1.86 25.40
C ASN A 49 -7.21 2.72 24.16
N LEU A 50 -6.45 2.41 23.10
CA LEU A 50 -6.46 3.16 21.85
C LEU A 50 -7.60 2.70 20.94
N ILE A 51 -8.14 3.63 20.18
CA ILE A 51 -9.07 3.36 19.09
C ILE A 51 -8.34 3.66 17.79
N PRO A 52 -7.81 2.63 17.08
CA PRO A 52 -7.18 2.85 15.79
C PRO A 52 -8.21 3.40 14.80
N GLY A 53 -7.75 4.08 13.75
CA GLY A 53 -8.64 4.49 12.69
C GLY A 53 -9.19 3.31 11.88
N GLY A 54 -10.14 3.62 11.01
CA GLY A 54 -10.73 2.65 10.11
C GLY A 54 -11.69 1.66 10.80
N PHE A 55 -12.00 0.57 10.09
CA PHE A 55 -12.98 -0.41 10.59
C PHE A 55 -12.48 -1.23 11.78
N ASN A 56 -11.16 -1.40 11.92
CA ASN A 56 -10.60 -1.98 13.14
C ASN A 56 -10.92 -1.12 14.37
N GLY A 57 -10.83 0.20 14.23
CA GLY A 57 -11.20 1.13 15.30
C GLY A 57 -12.70 1.10 15.60
N VAL A 58 -13.53 1.15 14.55
CA VAL A 58 -14.99 1.03 14.71
C VAL A 58 -15.35 -0.31 15.37
N THR A 59 -14.66 -1.40 15.02
CA THR A 59 -14.84 -2.72 15.64
C THR A 59 -14.54 -2.67 17.15
N LEU A 60 -13.41 -2.09 17.54
CA LEU A 60 -13.05 -1.96 18.96
C LEU A 60 -13.98 -1.03 19.70
N LEU A 61 -14.43 0.06 19.07
CA LEU A 61 -15.42 0.97 19.60
C LEU A 61 -16.75 0.26 19.89
N ILE A 62 -17.25 -0.53 18.93
CA ILE A 62 -18.47 -1.33 19.11
C ILE A 62 -18.30 -2.32 20.25
N GLN A 63 -17.15 -2.99 20.35
CA GLN A 63 -16.86 -3.90 21.46
C GLN A 63 -16.85 -3.17 22.81
N GLN A 64 -16.24 -1.98 22.88
CA GLN A 64 -16.18 -1.19 24.11
C GLN A 64 -17.56 -0.71 24.53
N VAL A 65 -18.33 -0.13 23.61
CA VAL A 65 -19.72 0.28 23.87
C VAL A 65 -20.58 -0.93 24.31
N GLY A 66 -20.47 -2.06 23.60
CA GLY A 66 -21.20 -3.28 23.92
C GLY A 66 -20.90 -3.78 25.34
N LYS A 67 -19.64 -3.71 25.75
CA LYS A 67 -19.19 -4.13 27.08
C LYS A 67 -19.64 -3.15 28.17
N GLU A 68 -19.45 -1.84 27.98
CA GLU A 68 -19.73 -0.82 29.01
C GLU A 68 -21.23 -0.58 29.20
N PHE A 69 -22.00 -0.47 28.12
CA PHE A 69 -23.42 -0.10 28.22
C PHE A 69 -24.37 -1.31 28.25
N PHE A 70 -23.96 -2.44 27.66
CA PHE A 70 -24.84 -3.61 27.53
C PHE A 70 -24.29 -4.88 28.21
N GLY A 71 -23.07 -4.86 28.76
CA GLY A 71 -22.45 -6.04 29.35
C GLY A 71 -22.14 -7.15 28.35
N LEU A 72 -22.18 -6.87 27.05
CA LEU A 72 -22.02 -7.86 25.96
C LEU A 72 -20.55 -8.02 25.58
N SER A 73 -20.08 -9.26 25.57
CA SER A 73 -18.77 -9.63 25.05
C SER A 73 -18.90 -10.11 23.61
N ILE A 74 -18.70 -9.20 22.65
CA ILE A 74 -18.84 -9.49 21.22
C ILE A 74 -17.45 -9.85 20.64
N PRO A 75 -17.29 -10.98 19.89
CA PRO A 75 -16.02 -11.32 19.25
C PRO A 75 -15.58 -10.26 18.24
N PHE A 76 -14.27 -9.95 18.19
CA PHE A 76 -13.68 -8.99 17.24
C PHE A 76 -13.94 -9.44 15.79
N THR A 77 -13.72 -10.73 15.53
CA THR A 77 -13.92 -11.33 14.20
C THR A 77 -15.31 -11.06 13.65
N LEU A 78 -16.36 -11.25 14.46
CA LEU A 78 -17.74 -11.10 14.01
C LEU A 78 -18.02 -9.66 13.55
N VAL A 79 -17.69 -8.68 14.39
CA VAL A 79 -17.94 -7.27 14.09
C VAL A 79 -17.13 -6.82 12.89
N ASN A 80 -15.85 -7.21 12.85
CA ASN A 80 -14.93 -6.84 11.76
C ASN A 80 -15.39 -7.42 10.41
N LEU A 81 -15.85 -8.68 10.38
CA LEU A 81 -16.40 -9.31 9.17
C LEU A 81 -17.65 -8.60 8.67
N LEU A 82 -18.58 -8.28 9.57
CA LEU A 82 -19.82 -7.59 9.21
C LEU A 82 -19.53 -6.20 8.62
N LEU A 83 -18.64 -5.42 9.23
CA LEU A 83 -18.25 -4.12 8.73
C LEU A 83 -17.55 -4.20 7.36
N ASN A 84 -16.71 -5.20 7.16
CA ASN A 84 -15.97 -5.40 5.91
C ASN A 84 -16.82 -6.01 4.77
N ALA A 85 -18.02 -6.51 5.03
CA ALA A 85 -18.85 -7.14 4.01
C ALA A 85 -19.13 -6.21 2.81
N ILE A 86 -19.45 -4.94 3.07
CA ILE A 86 -19.74 -3.96 2.01
C ILE A 86 -18.49 -3.64 1.18
N PRO A 87 -17.34 -3.24 1.77
CA PRO A 87 -16.11 -3.03 1.00
C PRO A 87 -15.65 -4.25 0.21
N VAL A 88 -15.80 -5.45 0.75
CA VAL A 88 -15.46 -6.70 0.07
C VAL A 88 -16.28 -6.86 -1.21
N VAL A 89 -17.59 -6.65 -1.16
CA VAL A 89 -18.46 -6.74 -2.36
C VAL A 89 -18.08 -5.70 -3.40
N ILE A 90 -17.79 -4.47 -2.98
CA ILE A 90 -17.35 -3.39 -3.87
C ILE A 90 -15.99 -3.75 -4.50
N SER A 91 -15.03 -4.23 -3.70
CA SER A 91 -13.71 -4.62 -4.16
C SER A 91 -13.76 -5.77 -5.17
N PHE A 92 -14.64 -6.73 -4.96
CA PHE A 92 -14.85 -7.84 -5.90
C PHE A 92 -15.27 -7.38 -7.30
N LYS A 93 -16.05 -6.30 -7.36
CA LYS A 93 -16.56 -5.74 -8.62
C LYS A 93 -15.57 -4.80 -9.30
N PHE A 94 -14.84 -3.98 -8.54
CA PHE A 94 -14.10 -2.84 -9.07
C PHE A 94 -12.57 -2.98 -9.03
N ILE A 95 -12.02 -3.77 -8.09
CA ILE A 95 -10.56 -3.90 -7.94
C ILE A 95 -10.08 -5.22 -8.56
N GLY A 96 -10.60 -6.36 -8.07
CA GLY A 96 -10.24 -7.66 -8.62
C GLY A 96 -10.52 -8.82 -7.66
N LYS A 97 -10.75 -10.00 -8.24
CA LYS A 97 -11.14 -11.20 -7.47
C LYS A 97 -10.02 -11.72 -6.57
N LYS A 98 -8.77 -11.78 -7.09
CA LYS A 98 -7.63 -12.28 -6.32
C LYS A 98 -7.27 -11.34 -5.18
N PHE A 99 -7.20 -10.04 -5.45
CA PHE A 99 -7.00 -9.01 -4.45
C PHE A 99 -8.01 -9.13 -3.30
N THR A 100 -9.29 -9.24 -3.64
CA THR A 100 -10.36 -9.35 -2.65
C THR A 100 -10.27 -10.64 -1.84
N LEU A 101 -9.98 -11.79 -2.50
CA LEU A 101 -9.84 -13.07 -1.80
C LEU A 101 -8.69 -13.06 -0.79
N TYR A 102 -7.54 -12.52 -1.16
CA TYR A 102 -6.40 -12.37 -0.25
C TYR A 102 -6.68 -11.39 0.89
N SER A 103 -7.42 -10.32 0.60
CA SER A 103 -7.87 -9.39 1.65
C SER A 103 -8.86 -10.04 2.62
N CYS A 104 -9.80 -10.84 2.13
CA CYS A 104 -10.69 -11.65 2.98
C CYS A 104 -9.89 -12.61 3.87
N MET A 105 -8.87 -13.28 3.32
CA MET A 105 -7.97 -14.13 4.11
C MET A 105 -7.31 -13.36 5.24
N MET A 106 -6.78 -12.15 4.95
CA MET A 106 -6.17 -11.28 5.97
C MET A 106 -7.17 -10.91 7.07
N ILE A 107 -8.39 -10.47 6.70
CA ILE A 107 -9.42 -10.04 7.64
C ILE A 107 -9.85 -11.20 8.56
N VAL A 108 -10.08 -12.38 7.98
CA VAL A 108 -10.48 -13.57 8.75
C VAL A 108 -9.37 -14.03 9.68
N VAL A 109 -8.15 -14.21 9.16
CA VAL A 109 -7.03 -14.74 9.95
C VAL A 109 -6.63 -13.75 11.05
N SER A 110 -6.51 -12.44 10.75
CA SER A 110 -6.19 -11.45 11.78
C SER A 110 -7.28 -11.32 12.83
N GLY A 111 -8.57 -11.42 12.43
CA GLY A 111 -9.70 -11.41 13.34
C GLY A 111 -9.65 -12.60 14.30
N VAL A 112 -9.60 -13.82 13.77
CA VAL A 112 -9.53 -15.05 14.57
C VAL A 112 -8.34 -15.04 15.52
N LEU A 113 -7.16 -14.65 15.04
CA LEU A 113 -5.97 -14.53 15.89
C LEU A 113 -6.16 -13.47 16.97
N THR A 114 -6.81 -12.35 16.67
CA THR A 114 -7.13 -11.32 17.66
C THR A 114 -8.07 -11.84 18.76
N ASP A 115 -8.99 -12.74 18.45
CA ASP A 115 -9.86 -13.32 19.46
C ASP A 115 -9.14 -14.39 20.31
N ILE A 116 -8.25 -15.19 19.72
CA ILE A 116 -7.55 -16.30 20.38
C ILE A 116 -6.35 -15.83 21.21
N ILE A 117 -5.51 -14.91 20.68
CA ILE A 117 -4.28 -14.47 21.33
C ILE A 117 -4.61 -13.74 22.64
N PRO A 118 -4.00 -14.12 23.78
CA PRO A 118 -4.19 -13.41 25.03
C PRO A 118 -3.59 -11.99 24.96
N SER A 119 -4.17 -11.06 25.71
CA SER A 119 -3.63 -9.70 25.81
C SER A 119 -2.39 -9.72 26.69
N TYR A 120 -1.26 -9.29 26.14
CA TYR A 120 0.01 -9.15 26.86
C TYR A 120 0.58 -7.74 26.59
N PRO A 121 0.39 -6.79 27.52
CA PRO A 121 0.94 -5.44 27.38
C PRO A 121 2.47 -5.47 27.33
N VAL A 122 3.06 -4.89 26.30
CA VAL A 122 4.52 -4.74 26.18
C VAL A 122 5.03 -3.60 27.06
N THR A 123 4.23 -2.54 27.16
CA THR A 123 4.50 -1.38 28.00
C THR A 123 3.18 -0.73 28.44
N HIS A 124 3.24 -0.03 29.57
CA HIS A 124 2.12 0.75 30.10
C HIS A 124 2.22 2.26 29.78
N ASP A 125 3.32 2.68 29.15
CA ASP A 125 3.46 4.05 28.68
C ASP A 125 2.64 4.25 27.41
N THR A 126 1.57 5.01 27.52
CA THR A 126 0.60 5.23 26.43
C THR A 126 1.26 5.90 25.23
N LEU A 127 2.23 6.82 25.43
CA LEU A 127 2.91 7.48 24.32
C LEU A 127 3.78 6.51 23.54
N LEU A 128 4.52 5.62 24.21
CA LEU A 128 5.29 4.57 23.57
C LEU A 128 4.37 3.59 22.82
N VAL A 129 3.24 3.24 23.42
CA VAL A 129 2.21 2.40 22.78
C VAL A 129 1.71 3.05 21.50
N CYS A 130 1.44 4.37 21.48
CA CYS A 130 0.97 5.08 20.29
C CYS A 130 2.01 5.07 19.17
N ILE A 131 3.26 5.39 19.49
CA ILE A 131 4.31 5.50 18.49
C ILE A 131 4.68 4.11 17.94
N PHE A 132 5.06 3.18 18.79
CA PHE A 132 5.52 1.86 18.36
C PHE A 132 4.37 1.00 17.83
N GLY A 133 3.20 1.06 18.46
CA GLY A 133 2.00 0.41 17.93
C GLY A 133 1.60 0.94 16.56
N GLY A 134 1.72 2.26 16.33
CA GLY A 134 1.50 2.88 15.01
C GLY A 134 2.50 2.40 13.96
N ILE A 135 3.78 2.32 14.30
CA ILE A 135 4.84 1.79 13.40
C ILE A 135 4.56 0.33 13.04
N ILE A 136 4.26 -0.52 14.02
CA ILE A 136 3.96 -1.95 13.82
C ILE A 136 2.69 -2.11 12.99
N ASN A 137 1.67 -1.27 13.22
CA ASN A 137 0.45 -1.26 12.42
C ASN A 137 0.74 -0.97 10.94
N ALA A 138 1.51 0.07 10.66
CA ALA A 138 1.92 0.42 9.31
C ALA A 138 2.72 -0.69 8.62
N PHE A 139 3.59 -1.37 9.39
CA PHE A 139 4.37 -2.50 8.88
C PHE A 139 3.45 -3.67 8.49
N ALA A 140 2.48 -4.02 9.33
CA ALA A 140 1.49 -5.05 9.00
C ALA A 140 0.67 -4.70 7.75
N ILE A 141 0.17 -3.46 7.66
CA ILE A 141 -0.58 -2.98 6.49
C ILE A 141 0.30 -3.03 5.24
N SER A 142 1.55 -2.57 5.30
CA SER A 142 2.44 -2.56 4.13
C SER A 142 2.78 -3.97 3.63
N LEU A 143 2.93 -4.97 4.51
CA LEU A 143 3.10 -6.37 4.11
C LEU A 143 1.89 -6.89 3.33
N CYS A 144 0.67 -6.54 3.75
CA CYS A 144 -0.55 -6.85 3.00
C CYS A 144 -0.54 -6.22 1.62
N LEU A 145 -0.22 -4.93 1.54
CA LEU A 145 -0.19 -4.19 0.28
C LEU A 145 0.87 -4.74 -0.67
N PHE A 146 2.04 -5.19 -0.17
CA PHE A 146 3.05 -5.88 -0.98
C PHE A 146 2.61 -7.26 -1.48
N ALA A 147 1.64 -7.88 -0.80
CA ALA A 147 1.01 -9.12 -1.24
C ALA A 147 -0.17 -8.88 -2.22
N ASP A 148 -0.39 -7.65 -2.67
CA ASP A 148 -1.58 -7.23 -3.41
C ASP A 148 -2.88 -7.61 -2.67
N ALA A 149 -2.94 -7.29 -1.37
CA ALA A 149 -4.09 -7.44 -0.49
C ALA A 149 -4.22 -6.21 0.41
N THR A 150 -5.28 -6.13 1.21
CA THR A 150 -5.46 -5.07 2.21
C THR A 150 -5.84 -5.64 3.56
N SER A 151 -5.61 -4.86 4.63
CA SER A 151 -6.03 -5.18 5.99
C SER A 151 -7.55 -5.04 6.21
N GLY A 152 -8.28 -4.54 5.22
CA GLY A 152 -9.72 -4.34 5.27
C GLY A 152 -10.12 -2.89 5.56
N GLY A 153 -11.41 -2.69 5.74
CA GLY A 153 -11.97 -1.43 6.19
C GLY A 153 -11.73 -0.26 5.23
N THR A 154 -11.32 0.86 5.81
CA THR A 154 -11.01 2.09 5.07
C THR A 154 -9.87 1.94 4.08
N ASP A 155 -9.00 0.93 4.25
CA ASP A 155 -7.92 0.66 3.30
C ASP A 155 -8.46 0.17 1.95
N PHE A 156 -9.59 -0.57 1.91
CA PHE A 156 -10.27 -0.88 0.65
C PHE A 156 -10.69 0.39 -0.08
N ILE A 157 -11.21 1.36 0.67
CA ILE A 157 -11.64 2.65 0.15
C ILE A 157 -10.42 3.40 -0.39
N ALA A 158 -9.34 3.46 0.40
CA ALA A 158 -8.10 4.11 0.00
C ALA A 158 -7.57 3.53 -1.32
N ILE A 159 -7.49 2.20 -1.43
CA ILE A 159 -6.98 1.52 -2.62
C ILE A 159 -7.91 1.73 -3.82
N PHE A 160 -9.23 1.61 -3.63
CA PHE A 160 -10.20 1.86 -4.69
C PHE A 160 -10.04 3.25 -5.29
N PHE A 161 -9.97 4.29 -4.45
CA PHE A 161 -9.78 5.66 -4.91
C PHE A 161 -8.38 5.88 -5.50
N SER A 162 -7.34 5.30 -4.91
CA SER A 162 -5.98 5.38 -5.43
C SER A 162 -5.86 4.72 -6.81
N GLU A 163 -6.48 3.57 -7.02
CA GLU A 163 -6.52 2.89 -8.34
C GLU A 163 -7.34 3.70 -9.35
N LYS A 164 -8.49 4.22 -8.95
CA LYS A 164 -9.39 4.95 -9.86
C LYS A 164 -8.86 6.33 -10.26
N PHE A 165 -8.34 7.09 -9.32
CA PHE A 165 -7.92 8.48 -9.54
C PHE A 165 -6.40 8.64 -9.64
N GLY A 166 -5.62 7.64 -9.23
CA GLY A 166 -4.17 7.64 -9.29
C GLY A 166 -3.47 8.59 -8.34
N VAL A 167 -4.11 8.89 -7.24
CA VAL A 167 -3.59 9.73 -6.18
C VAL A 167 -3.40 8.90 -4.92
N ASP A 168 -2.49 9.33 -4.06
CA ASP A 168 -2.33 8.75 -2.72
C ASP A 168 -3.48 9.23 -1.84
N THR A 169 -4.42 8.32 -1.51
CA THR A 169 -5.63 8.63 -0.74
C THR A 169 -5.50 8.32 0.75
N PHE A 170 -4.41 7.76 1.22
CA PHE A 170 -4.23 7.42 2.63
C PHE A 170 -4.30 8.65 3.56
N SER A 171 -3.82 9.81 3.10
CA SER A 171 -3.94 11.07 3.86
C SER A 171 -5.39 11.53 4.04
N TYR A 172 -6.23 11.34 3.03
CA TYR A 172 -7.67 11.67 3.13
C TYR A 172 -8.39 10.71 4.06
N ILE A 173 -8.03 9.43 4.03
CA ILE A 173 -8.56 8.43 4.98
C ILE A 173 -8.15 8.77 6.42
N PHE A 174 -6.90 9.21 6.62
CA PHE A 174 -6.46 9.71 7.93
C PHE A 174 -7.34 10.86 8.43
N ALA A 175 -7.59 11.87 7.60
CA ALA A 175 -8.45 12.99 7.96
C ALA A 175 -9.89 12.54 8.32
N GLY A 176 -10.47 11.61 7.56
CA GLY A 176 -11.77 11.00 7.88
C GLY A 176 -11.76 10.24 9.20
N ASN A 177 -10.71 9.46 9.47
CA ASN A 177 -10.54 8.71 10.71
C ASN A 177 -10.42 9.65 11.93
N VAL A 178 -9.72 10.79 11.81
CA VAL A 178 -9.65 11.80 12.87
C VAL A 178 -11.06 12.28 13.27
N GLY A 179 -11.95 12.47 12.31
CA GLY A 179 -13.36 12.80 12.62
C GLY A 179 -14.04 11.76 13.51
N VAL A 180 -13.85 10.47 13.22
CA VAL A 180 -14.37 9.36 14.05
C VAL A 180 -13.74 9.38 15.45
N LEU A 181 -12.44 9.64 15.54
CA LEU A 181 -11.72 9.69 16.82
C LEU A 181 -12.15 10.89 17.69
N LEU A 182 -12.52 12.02 17.08
CA LEU A 182 -13.10 13.15 17.83
C LEU A 182 -14.46 12.78 18.45
N ILE A 183 -15.31 12.05 17.71
CA ILE A 183 -16.57 11.52 18.27
C ILE A 183 -16.29 10.54 19.42
N ALA A 184 -15.32 9.65 19.26
CA ALA A 184 -14.90 8.74 20.32
C ALA A 184 -14.40 9.49 21.56
N GLY A 185 -13.68 10.61 21.37
CA GLY A 185 -13.21 11.47 22.45
C GLY A 185 -14.34 12.09 23.29
N MET A 186 -15.45 12.44 22.64
CA MET A 186 -16.65 12.92 23.35
C MET A 186 -17.34 11.84 24.20
N LEU A 187 -17.22 10.57 23.79
CA LEU A 187 -17.86 9.44 24.45
C LEU A 187 -17.00 8.82 25.58
N PHE A 188 -15.68 8.73 25.37
CA PHE A 188 -14.78 7.96 26.22
C PHE A 188 -13.67 8.77 26.88
N GLY A 189 -13.47 10.01 26.46
CA GLY A 189 -12.45 10.90 27.01
C GLY A 189 -11.48 11.42 25.94
N TRP A 190 -10.99 12.64 26.18
CA TRP A 190 -10.13 13.34 25.21
C TRP A 190 -8.70 12.79 25.17
N ASN A 191 -8.19 12.26 26.29
CA ASN A 191 -6.84 11.73 26.34
C ASN A 191 -6.70 10.53 25.41
N GLU A 192 -7.64 9.59 25.47
CA GLU A 192 -7.67 8.39 24.62
C GLU A 192 -7.79 8.76 23.14
N ALA A 193 -8.61 9.78 22.83
CA ALA A 193 -8.78 10.28 21.47
C ALA A 193 -7.48 10.90 20.94
N PHE A 194 -6.80 11.77 21.71
CA PHE A 194 -5.55 12.39 21.29
C PHE A 194 -4.42 11.35 21.10
N TYR A 195 -4.29 10.42 22.01
CA TYR A 195 -3.35 9.31 21.85
C TYR A 195 -3.67 8.44 20.61
N SER A 196 -4.94 8.20 20.34
CA SER A 196 -5.38 7.48 19.15
C SER A 196 -5.08 8.25 17.86
N ILE A 197 -5.17 9.58 17.86
CA ILE A 197 -4.76 10.43 16.74
C ILE A 197 -3.25 10.34 16.52
N ILE A 198 -2.43 10.36 17.58
CA ILE A 198 -0.96 10.18 17.49
C ILE A 198 -0.65 8.79 16.88
N PHE A 199 -1.29 7.74 17.37
CA PHE A 199 -1.15 6.39 16.82
C PHE A 199 -1.47 6.37 15.32
N GLN A 200 -2.62 6.91 14.93
CA GLN A 200 -3.07 6.92 13.54
C GLN A 200 -2.17 7.77 12.65
N PHE A 201 -1.71 8.92 13.12
CA PHE A 201 -0.75 9.77 12.41
C PHE A 201 0.57 9.03 12.19
N THR A 202 1.14 8.42 13.24
CA THR A 202 2.38 7.66 13.16
C THR A 202 2.24 6.50 12.18
N SER A 203 1.13 5.75 12.24
CA SER A 203 0.84 4.66 11.33
C SER A 203 0.74 5.15 9.87
N THR A 204 0.03 6.24 9.61
CA THR A 204 -0.13 6.78 8.26
C THR A 204 1.20 7.28 7.68
N GLN A 205 2.00 8.02 8.47
CA GLN A 205 3.31 8.51 8.00
C GLN A 205 4.29 7.37 7.73
N MET A 206 4.30 6.36 8.61
CA MET A 206 5.15 5.18 8.40
C MET A 206 4.68 4.35 7.20
N LEU A 207 3.37 4.25 6.97
CA LEU A 207 2.82 3.59 5.79
C LEU A 207 3.25 4.30 4.50
N HIS A 208 3.21 5.62 4.45
CA HIS A 208 3.71 6.41 3.31
C HIS A 208 5.20 6.19 3.05
N PHE A 209 5.99 6.01 4.11
CA PHE A 209 7.42 5.72 3.97
C PHE A 209 7.67 4.32 3.42
N LEU A 210 6.92 3.31 3.89
CA LEU A 210 7.09 1.91 3.51
C LEU A 210 6.46 1.58 2.16
N TYR A 211 5.25 2.09 1.87
CA TYR A 211 4.48 1.74 0.68
C TYR A 211 4.34 2.92 -0.27
N ARG A 212 5.15 2.90 -1.35
CA ARG A 212 5.31 4.03 -2.28
C ARG A 212 4.64 3.80 -3.65
N ARG A 213 3.82 2.78 -3.81
CA ARG A 213 3.24 2.39 -5.12
C ARG A 213 2.45 3.50 -5.81
N TYR A 214 1.72 4.32 -5.03
CA TYR A 214 0.93 5.41 -5.59
C TYR A 214 1.66 6.75 -5.63
N GLN A 215 2.89 6.79 -5.10
CA GLN A 215 3.73 7.98 -5.19
C GLN A 215 4.40 8.04 -6.56
N LYS A 216 4.58 9.24 -7.07
CA LYS A 216 5.21 9.50 -8.36
C LYS A 216 6.46 10.33 -8.17
N GLN A 217 7.38 10.19 -9.11
CA GLN A 217 8.63 10.93 -9.08
C GLN A 217 8.95 11.47 -10.46
N THR A 218 9.45 12.71 -10.47
CA THR A 218 9.93 13.38 -11.65
C THR A 218 11.43 13.12 -11.80
N LEU A 219 11.82 12.69 -12.98
CA LEU A 219 13.20 12.49 -13.39
C LEU A 219 13.66 13.62 -14.29
N PHE A 220 14.79 14.26 -13.94
CA PHE A 220 15.56 15.11 -14.82
C PHE A 220 16.89 14.40 -15.10
N ILE A 221 17.10 14.00 -16.35
CA ILE A 221 18.23 13.16 -16.73
C ILE A 221 19.05 13.91 -17.77
N ILE A 222 20.26 14.33 -17.40
CA ILE A 222 21.21 14.90 -18.35
C ILE A 222 22.12 13.78 -18.85
N THR A 223 22.11 13.53 -20.16
CA THR A 223 22.81 12.41 -20.78
C THR A 223 23.34 12.77 -22.18
N SER A 224 24.42 12.09 -22.57
CA SER A 224 24.96 12.13 -23.93
C SER A 224 24.22 11.20 -24.90
N LYS A 225 23.37 10.27 -24.38
CA LYS A 225 22.66 9.24 -25.14
C LYS A 225 21.14 9.31 -24.93
N PRO A 226 20.47 10.41 -25.29
CA PRO A 226 19.07 10.65 -24.93
C PRO A 226 18.12 9.61 -25.54
N GLU A 227 18.34 9.18 -26.76
CA GLU A 227 17.44 8.23 -27.43
C GLU A 227 17.51 6.83 -26.81
N GLU A 228 18.72 6.32 -26.51
CA GLU A 228 18.92 5.02 -25.87
C GLU A 228 18.33 5.02 -24.44
N VAL A 229 18.55 6.12 -23.70
CA VAL A 229 18.01 6.29 -22.33
C VAL A 229 16.48 6.36 -22.36
N TYR A 230 15.90 7.12 -23.28
CA TYR A 230 14.45 7.19 -23.46
C TYR A 230 13.83 5.81 -23.71
N GLU A 231 14.45 5.04 -24.63
CA GLU A 231 13.94 3.70 -24.97
C GLU A 231 13.91 2.78 -23.74
N GLN A 232 14.91 2.88 -22.85
CA GLN A 232 14.88 2.10 -21.59
C GLN A 232 13.80 2.57 -20.62
N ILE A 233 13.56 3.87 -20.52
CA ILE A 233 12.45 4.39 -19.72
C ILE A 233 11.12 3.83 -20.24
N ARG A 234 10.90 3.92 -21.56
CA ARG A 234 9.69 3.42 -22.21
C ARG A 234 9.47 1.92 -21.99
N LEU A 235 10.50 1.11 -22.20
CA LEU A 235 10.43 -0.34 -22.02
C LEU A 235 10.24 -0.76 -20.55
N ALA A 236 10.79 0.00 -19.62
CA ALA A 236 10.71 -0.33 -18.20
C ALA A 236 9.37 0.09 -17.56
N THR A 237 8.79 1.22 -18.01
CA THR A 237 7.70 1.90 -17.30
C THR A 237 6.46 2.15 -18.15
N HIS A 238 6.56 2.09 -19.48
CA HIS A 238 5.52 2.54 -20.43
C HIS A 238 5.20 4.04 -20.33
N HIS A 239 6.11 4.83 -19.72
CA HIS A 239 5.98 6.29 -19.66
C HIS A 239 6.76 6.96 -20.77
N ASP A 240 6.29 8.15 -21.14
CA ASP A 240 6.96 9.01 -22.12
C ASP A 240 7.97 9.92 -21.44
N ALA A 241 8.85 10.52 -22.25
CA ALA A 241 9.80 11.53 -21.79
C ALA A 241 9.87 12.67 -22.80
N THR A 242 10.13 13.88 -22.29
CA THR A 242 10.34 15.07 -23.12
C THR A 242 11.81 15.42 -23.14
N LEU A 243 12.35 15.58 -24.36
CA LEU A 243 13.74 15.98 -24.57
C LEU A 243 13.86 17.51 -24.62
N PHE A 244 14.68 18.08 -23.74
CA PHE A 244 15.10 19.47 -23.78
C PHE A 244 16.56 19.54 -24.21
N LYS A 245 16.85 20.42 -25.19
CA LYS A 245 18.21 20.73 -25.62
C LYS A 245 18.65 22.01 -24.92
N GLY A 246 19.85 22.02 -24.39
CA GLY A 246 20.41 23.16 -23.68
C GLY A 246 21.93 23.26 -23.83
N VAL A 247 22.54 24.22 -23.16
CA VAL A 247 23.98 24.42 -23.14
C VAL A 247 24.47 24.42 -21.71
N GLY A 248 25.42 23.56 -21.40
CA GLY A 248 26.07 23.53 -20.09
C GLY A 248 26.81 24.83 -19.78
N CYS A 249 26.48 25.48 -18.67
CA CYS A 249 26.99 26.80 -18.35
C CYS A 249 28.51 26.80 -18.10
N TYR A 250 29.06 25.74 -17.57
CA TYR A 250 30.49 25.65 -17.25
C TYR A 250 31.34 25.32 -18.49
N GLU A 251 31.01 24.20 -19.16
CA GLU A 251 31.81 23.74 -20.32
C GLU A 251 31.39 24.39 -21.65
N LYS A 252 30.28 25.14 -21.68
CA LYS A 252 29.69 25.72 -22.89
C LYS A 252 29.38 24.70 -24.00
N LYS A 253 29.20 23.43 -23.62
CA LYS A 253 28.84 22.34 -24.54
C LYS A 253 27.32 22.11 -24.57
N GLU A 254 26.84 21.66 -25.73
CA GLU A 254 25.46 21.21 -25.85
C GLU A 254 25.17 20.02 -24.90
N CYS A 255 24.04 20.05 -24.25
CA CYS A 255 23.58 18.99 -23.39
C CYS A 255 22.09 18.65 -23.65
N ASN A 256 21.73 17.39 -23.46
CA ASN A 256 20.38 16.91 -23.60
C ASN A 256 19.82 16.54 -22.21
N MET A 257 18.65 17.08 -21.90
CA MET A 257 17.92 16.75 -20.67
C MET A 257 16.61 16.05 -21.01
N LEU A 258 16.42 14.84 -20.49
CA LEU A 258 15.15 14.14 -20.52
C LEU A 258 14.36 14.45 -19.25
N TYR A 259 13.12 14.86 -19.44
CA TYR A 259 12.12 14.99 -18.39
C TYR A 259 11.12 13.84 -18.50
N SER A 260 10.94 13.09 -17.42
CA SER A 260 9.94 12.00 -17.36
C SER A 260 9.35 11.91 -15.96
N VAL A 261 8.10 11.45 -15.86
CA VAL A 261 7.45 11.16 -14.59
C VAL A 261 7.12 9.67 -14.54
N VAL A 262 7.57 9.00 -13.48
CA VAL A 262 7.44 7.55 -13.33
C VAL A 262 6.92 7.19 -11.93
N GLY A 263 6.48 5.94 -11.74
CA GLY A 263 6.12 5.42 -10.43
C GLY A 263 7.33 5.31 -9.49
N SER A 264 7.15 5.57 -8.21
CA SER A 264 8.24 5.46 -7.22
C SER A 264 8.79 4.04 -7.09
N ASP A 265 7.97 3.04 -7.37
CA ASP A 265 8.35 1.62 -7.38
C ASP A 265 9.22 1.25 -8.60
N GLU A 266 9.16 2.03 -9.68
CA GLU A 266 9.89 1.82 -10.94
C GLU A 266 11.27 2.48 -10.95
N ILE A 267 11.50 3.49 -10.10
CA ILE A 267 12.71 4.33 -10.07
C ILE A 267 13.99 3.51 -10.06
N ARG A 268 14.09 2.55 -9.13
CA ARG A 268 15.33 1.76 -8.98
C ARG A 268 15.68 1.03 -10.27
N LYS A 269 14.69 0.43 -10.94
CA LYS A 269 14.87 -0.27 -12.20
C LYS A 269 15.31 0.70 -13.31
N VAL A 270 14.64 1.84 -13.41
CA VAL A 270 14.95 2.88 -14.41
C VAL A 270 16.36 3.41 -14.23
N VAL A 271 16.74 3.81 -13.02
CA VAL A 271 18.08 4.36 -12.73
C VAL A 271 19.18 3.33 -13.04
N THR A 272 18.98 2.06 -12.68
CA THR A 272 19.93 0.99 -13.00
C THR A 272 20.13 0.87 -14.52
N LYS A 273 19.03 0.86 -15.29
CA LYS A 273 19.07 0.75 -16.75
C LYS A 273 19.72 1.97 -17.42
N ILE A 274 19.46 3.16 -16.92
CA ILE A 274 20.12 4.37 -17.44
C ILE A 274 21.62 4.31 -17.22
N ARG A 275 22.08 3.89 -16.05
CA ARG A 275 23.51 3.79 -15.73
C ARG A 275 24.23 2.70 -16.50
N GLU A 276 23.53 1.62 -16.91
CA GLU A 276 24.07 0.60 -17.80
C GLU A 276 24.42 1.18 -19.20
N ILE A 277 23.67 2.22 -19.65
CA ILE A 277 23.86 2.86 -20.97
C ILE A 277 24.83 4.05 -20.88
N ASP A 278 24.63 4.91 -19.90
CA ASP A 278 25.45 6.11 -19.68
C ASP A 278 25.81 6.21 -18.19
N GLU A 279 27.00 5.72 -17.84
CA GLU A 279 27.53 5.76 -16.47
C GLU A 279 27.68 7.20 -15.96
N LYS A 280 27.92 8.16 -16.86
CA LYS A 280 28.08 9.58 -16.54
C LYS A 280 26.78 10.38 -16.53
N ALA A 281 25.65 9.74 -16.79
CA ALA A 281 24.35 10.42 -16.76
C ALA A 281 24.10 11.04 -15.38
N PHE A 282 23.73 12.33 -15.38
CA PHE A 282 23.29 13.02 -14.17
C PHE A 282 21.79 12.87 -14.03
N ILE A 283 21.34 12.23 -12.93
CA ILE A 283 19.94 11.92 -12.69
C ILE A 283 19.49 12.64 -11.42
N ASN A 284 18.60 13.61 -11.55
CA ASN A 284 17.94 14.27 -10.44
C ASN A 284 16.52 13.71 -10.30
N ILE A 285 16.17 13.24 -9.10
CA ILE A 285 14.91 12.60 -8.77
C ILE A 285 14.18 13.48 -7.76
N MET A 286 12.99 13.94 -8.12
CA MET A 286 12.17 14.79 -7.27
C MET A 286 10.81 14.15 -7.02
N LYS A 287 10.29 14.27 -5.78
CA LYS A 287 8.93 13.82 -5.48
C LYS A 287 7.94 14.69 -6.26
N THR A 288 7.03 14.05 -6.98
CA THR A 288 5.93 14.73 -7.67
C THR A 288 4.72 14.76 -6.74
N GLU A 289 4.27 15.94 -6.36
CA GLU A 289 3.13 16.09 -5.46
C GLU A 289 1.82 15.80 -6.18
N GLN A 290 1.64 16.37 -7.37
CA GLN A 290 0.41 16.23 -8.14
C GLN A 290 0.69 16.17 -9.64
N ILE A 291 -0.08 15.33 -10.34
CA ILE A 291 -0.11 15.27 -11.81
C ILE A 291 -1.56 15.44 -12.24
N THR A 292 -1.75 16.28 -13.25
CA THR A 292 -3.04 16.40 -13.96
C THR A 292 -2.80 16.00 -15.41
N GLY A 293 -3.55 15.02 -15.91
CA GLY A 293 -3.40 14.48 -17.26
C GLY A 293 -3.31 12.95 -17.28
N ARG A 294 -3.01 12.41 -18.47
CA ARG A 294 -2.89 10.94 -18.65
C ARG A 294 -1.58 10.44 -18.05
N PHE A 295 -1.69 9.45 -17.19
CA PHE A 295 -0.56 8.73 -16.60
C PHE A 295 -0.86 7.24 -16.58
N TYR A 296 -0.01 6.44 -17.24
CA TYR A 296 -0.17 4.99 -17.25
C TYR A 296 0.04 4.39 -15.86
N LYS A 297 -0.83 3.48 -15.46
CA LYS A 297 -0.70 2.73 -14.21
C LYS A 297 -0.80 1.24 -14.52
N ARG A 298 0.11 0.47 -13.93
CA ARG A 298 0.01 -0.98 -13.99
C ARG A 298 -1.12 -1.43 -13.05
N PRO A 299 -2.21 -2.03 -13.55
CA PRO A 299 -3.30 -2.50 -12.69
C PRO A 299 -2.82 -3.61 -11.74
N ILE A 300 -3.45 -3.73 -10.55
CA ILE A 300 -3.17 -4.78 -9.56
C ILE A 300 -3.45 -6.16 -10.13
N GLU A 301 -4.56 -6.32 -10.84
CA GLU A 301 -4.88 -7.51 -11.64
C GLU A 301 -4.95 -7.15 -13.11
N ASN A 302 -4.40 -8.04 -13.99
CA ASN A 302 -4.60 -7.94 -15.43
C ASN A 302 -6.07 -8.24 -15.79
N ASN A 303 -6.96 -7.33 -15.50
CA ASN A 303 -8.31 -7.34 -16.05
C ASN A 303 -8.21 -6.92 -17.53
N LYS A 304 -8.21 -7.90 -18.42
CA LYS A 304 -8.21 -7.72 -19.89
C LYS A 304 -9.39 -6.87 -20.42
N LYS A 305 -10.28 -6.40 -19.55
CA LYS A 305 -11.45 -5.59 -19.94
C LYS A 305 -11.22 -4.08 -19.94
N SER A 306 -10.22 -3.54 -19.24
CA SER A 306 -10.02 -2.08 -19.21
C SER A 306 -9.15 -1.55 -20.35
N ALA A 307 -8.48 -2.42 -21.10
CA ALA A 307 -7.63 -2.00 -22.22
C ALA A 307 -8.39 -1.83 -23.56
N MET A 308 -9.68 -2.16 -23.61
CA MET A 308 -10.51 -2.01 -24.83
C MET A 308 -11.43 -0.78 -24.84
N ASP A 309 -11.55 -0.07 -23.72
CA ASP A 309 -12.42 1.12 -23.65
C ASP A 309 -11.64 2.45 -23.79
N GLU A 310 -10.34 2.42 -24.01
CA GLU A 310 -9.46 3.60 -24.18
C GLU A 310 -8.71 3.65 -25.52
N SER A 311 -9.18 2.92 -26.55
CA SER A 311 -8.64 3.06 -27.92
C SER A 311 -9.46 4.06 -28.73
#